data_62700e8c5482465ab4b42a2d7d414e14
#
_entry.id   62700e8c5482465ab4b42a2d7d414e14
#
_cell.length_a   1.000
_cell.length_b   1.000
_cell.length_c   1.000
_cell.angle_alpha   90.00
_cell.angle_beta   90.00
_cell.angle_gamma   90.00
#
_symmetry.space_group_name_H-M   'P 1'
#
loop_
_entity.id
_entity.type
_entity.pdbx_description
1 polymer ?
#
loop_
_entity_poly.entity_id
_entity_poly.type
_entity_poly.pdbx_seq_one_letter_code
_entity_poly.pdbx_strand_id
1 'polypeptide(L)'
;DKEGLTTTVKSLALSASSTIAFFQTLPSEYRHLVLNQLRNMGGTRFFVSLNNHQIDVDPLPESERKTLVINQVREVLESELSGIPNIEVEFTHRDKLKVFNNELPIDELPLLWAHCSLSFGDLNPPILVMQVEVAQNEWFYLAAVLPAPYINLETNYFELRQWLTLLVSALMLLLCTWFIVRKEIQPIRELAKAATLMSSRLDVPEVS
;
A
#
# COMPACT_ATOMS: atom_id res chain seq x y z
N ASP A 1 -10.07 10.87 3.95
CA ASP A 1 -8.88 10.07 4.29
C ASP A 1 -7.53 10.72 3.96
N LYS A 2 -7.49 11.78 3.14
CA LYS A 2 -6.23 12.52 2.90
C LYS A 2 -5.70 13.17 4.20
N GLU A 3 -6.56 13.69 5.06
CA GLU A 3 -6.17 14.30 6.35
C GLU A 3 -5.54 13.28 7.31
N GLY A 4 -6.12 12.08 7.39
CA GLY A 4 -5.58 11.00 8.21
C GLY A 4 -4.20 10.54 7.74
N LEU A 5 -4.01 10.43 6.42
CA LEU A 5 -2.71 10.11 5.83
C LEU A 5 -1.68 11.20 6.16
N THR A 6 -2.01 12.45 5.96
CA THR A 6 -1.12 13.59 6.25
C THR A 6 -0.71 13.63 7.72
N THR A 7 -1.65 13.44 8.64
CA THR A 7 -1.37 13.41 10.08
C THR A 7 -0.43 12.25 10.45
N THR A 8 -0.69 11.08 9.91
CA THR A 8 0.13 9.89 10.15
C THR A 8 1.55 10.04 9.61
N VAL A 9 1.66 10.52 8.38
CA VAL A 9 2.96 10.78 7.73
C VAL A 9 3.75 11.85 8.47
N LYS A 10 3.09 12.91 8.91
CA LYS A 10 3.72 13.96 9.73
C LYS A 10 4.26 13.39 11.05
N SER A 11 3.48 12.57 11.75
CA SER A 11 3.93 11.90 12.98
C SER A 11 5.13 10.98 12.73
N LEU A 12 5.13 10.24 11.62
CA LEU A 12 6.24 9.40 11.22
C LEU A 12 7.50 10.22 10.93
N ALA A 13 7.38 11.31 10.18
CA ALA A 13 8.48 12.19 9.83
C ALA A 13 9.07 12.91 11.06
N LEU A 14 8.24 13.35 12.00
CA LEU A 14 8.67 13.92 13.27
C LEU A 14 9.43 12.90 14.13
N SER A 15 8.97 11.65 14.15
CA SER A 15 9.67 10.57 14.86
C SER A 15 11.02 10.25 14.22
N ALA A 16 11.10 10.26 12.88
CA ALA A 16 12.33 10.09 12.14
C ALA A 16 13.31 11.25 12.38
N SER A 17 12.84 12.49 12.31
CA SER A 17 13.67 13.67 12.55
C SER A 17 14.24 13.69 13.96
N SER A 18 13.46 13.32 14.97
CA SER A 18 13.92 13.20 16.35
C SER A 18 15.02 12.14 16.51
N THR A 19 14.86 11.02 15.80
CA THR A 19 15.87 9.94 15.79
C THR A 19 17.17 10.42 15.14
N ILE A 20 17.09 11.09 14.00
CA ILE A 20 18.26 11.65 13.29
C ILE A 20 18.95 12.72 14.16
N ALA A 21 18.18 13.65 14.73
CA ALA A 21 18.72 14.69 15.60
C ALA A 21 19.45 14.10 16.81
N PHE A 22 18.91 13.06 17.42
CA PHE A 22 19.59 12.35 18.50
C PHE A 22 20.92 11.76 18.03
N PHE A 23 20.97 11.11 16.87
CA PHE A 23 22.21 10.55 16.32
C PHE A 23 23.24 11.63 15.98
N GLN A 24 22.83 12.81 15.55
CA GLN A 24 23.74 13.93 15.30
C GLN A 24 24.44 14.41 16.57
N THR A 25 23.77 14.33 17.72
CA THR A 25 24.35 14.72 19.01
C THR A 25 25.36 13.71 19.56
N LEU A 26 25.33 12.47 19.05
CA LEU A 26 26.24 11.42 19.48
C LEU A 26 27.61 11.57 18.80
N PRO A 27 28.72 11.41 19.56
CA PRO A 27 30.03 11.27 18.95
C PRO A 27 30.07 10.07 17.99
N SER A 28 30.78 10.20 16.87
CA SER A 28 30.87 9.20 15.83
C SER A 28 31.23 7.78 16.31
N GLU A 29 32.07 7.73 17.35
CA GLU A 29 32.53 6.49 18.00
C GLU A 29 31.38 5.66 18.60
N TYR A 30 30.33 6.32 19.10
CA TYR A 30 29.21 5.67 19.78
C TYR A 30 28.05 5.39 18.86
N ARG A 31 27.98 6.00 17.68
CA ARG A 31 26.85 5.86 16.74
C ARG A 31 26.60 4.42 16.34
N HIS A 32 27.63 3.67 15.98
CA HIS A 32 27.52 2.25 15.62
C HIS A 32 27.04 1.38 16.78
N LEU A 33 27.50 1.67 18.01
CA LEU A 33 27.09 0.96 19.22
C LEU A 33 25.61 1.15 19.49
N VAL A 34 25.13 2.39 19.43
CA VAL A 34 23.74 2.74 19.68
C VAL A 34 22.83 2.16 18.57
N LEU A 35 23.28 2.18 17.31
CA LEU A 35 22.55 1.53 16.20
C LEU A 35 22.38 0.03 16.42
N ASN A 36 23.44 -0.66 16.81
CA ASN A 36 23.38 -2.09 17.12
C ASN A 36 22.42 -2.38 18.27
N GLN A 37 22.44 -1.54 19.30
CA GLN A 37 21.53 -1.67 20.43
C GLN A 37 20.07 -1.46 20.01
N LEU A 38 19.77 -0.44 19.22
CA LEU A 38 18.44 -0.18 18.70
C LEU A 38 17.91 -1.32 17.83
N ARG A 39 18.74 -1.91 16.97
CA ARG A 39 18.38 -3.07 16.15
C ARG A 39 18.08 -4.30 17.01
N ASN A 40 18.87 -4.52 18.07
CA ASN A 40 18.71 -5.68 18.95
C ASN A 40 17.49 -5.58 19.86
N MET A 41 17.05 -4.37 20.20
CA MET A 41 15.90 -4.15 21.07
C MET A 41 14.54 -4.40 20.37
N GLY A 42 14.53 -4.57 19.05
CA GLY A 42 13.33 -5.03 18.30
C GLY A 42 12.11 -4.12 18.35
N GLY A 43 12.25 -2.89 18.84
CA GLY A 43 11.11 -2.00 19.11
C GLY A 43 11.03 -0.75 18.25
N THR A 44 11.85 -0.59 17.23
CA THR A 44 11.85 0.62 16.40
C THR A 44 10.89 0.49 15.21
N ARG A 45 10.16 1.56 14.95
CA ARG A 45 9.35 1.71 13.72
C ARG A 45 10.20 1.75 12.46
N PHE A 46 11.51 1.90 12.60
CA PHE A 46 12.46 2.12 11.54
C PHE A 46 13.53 1.04 11.56
N PHE A 47 13.86 0.54 10.39
CA PHE A 47 15.16 -0.07 10.18
C PHE A 47 16.17 1.06 10.00
N VAL A 48 17.28 1.05 10.72
CA VAL A 48 18.30 2.09 10.69
C VAL A 48 19.66 1.53 10.36
N SER A 49 20.40 2.23 9.52
CA SER A 49 21.81 1.94 9.24
C SER A 49 22.60 3.23 9.06
N LEU A 50 23.92 3.12 9.16
CA LEU A 50 24.84 4.21 8.90
C LEU A 50 25.77 3.78 7.79
N ASN A 51 25.81 4.54 6.71
CA ASN A 51 26.53 4.21 5.48
C ASN A 51 27.55 5.32 5.19
N ASN A 52 28.59 5.00 4.46
CA ASN A 52 29.61 5.98 4.03
C ASN A 52 29.27 6.68 2.71
N HIS A 53 28.21 6.28 2.04
CA HIS A 53 27.64 6.96 0.87
C HIS A 53 26.13 6.73 0.80
N GLN A 54 25.46 7.51 0.01
CA GLN A 54 24.04 7.36 -0.29
C GLN A 54 23.83 6.03 -1.03
N ILE A 55 22.82 5.25 -0.61
CA ILE A 55 22.42 4.02 -1.29
C ILE A 55 21.43 4.39 -2.40
N ASP A 56 21.65 3.84 -3.59
CA ASP A 56 20.73 3.99 -4.70
C ASP A 56 19.45 3.18 -4.45
N VAL A 57 18.31 3.87 -4.47
CA VAL A 57 16.99 3.31 -4.19
C VAL A 57 16.24 3.16 -5.51
N ASP A 58 15.77 1.95 -5.82
CA ASP A 58 14.91 1.71 -6.98
C ASP A 58 13.50 2.25 -6.69
N PRO A 59 13.08 3.34 -7.37
CA PRO A 59 11.86 4.04 -7.01
C PRO A 59 10.61 3.27 -7.45
N LEU A 60 9.55 3.40 -6.65
CA LEU A 60 8.20 2.98 -7.06
C LEU A 60 7.66 3.87 -8.18
N PRO A 61 6.72 3.36 -9.00
CA PRO A 61 6.00 4.17 -9.97
C PRO A 61 5.39 5.42 -9.34
N GLU A 62 5.36 6.51 -10.11
CA GLU A 62 4.80 7.77 -9.62
C GLU A 62 3.29 7.66 -9.39
N SER A 63 2.84 8.16 -8.25
CA SER A 63 1.43 8.29 -7.90
C SER A 63 1.19 9.57 -7.09
N GLU A 64 -0.03 10.10 -7.15
CA GLU A 64 -0.40 11.32 -6.40
C GLU A 64 -0.14 11.14 -4.89
N ARG A 65 -0.42 9.96 -4.35
CA ARG A 65 -0.18 9.65 -2.94
C ARG A 65 1.30 9.57 -2.61
N LYS A 66 2.10 8.93 -3.46
CA LYS A 66 3.55 8.86 -3.29
C LYS A 66 4.13 10.27 -3.21
N THR A 67 3.82 11.11 -4.18
CA THR A 67 4.31 12.49 -4.24
C THR A 67 3.88 13.31 -3.02
N LEU A 68 2.64 13.17 -2.58
CA LEU A 68 2.13 13.83 -1.37
C LEU A 68 2.93 13.42 -0.13
N VAL A 69 3.15 12.12 0.06
CA VAL A 69 3.88 11.60 1.24
C VAL A 69 5.34 12.05 1.21
N ILE A 70 6.02 11.93 0.07
CA ILE A 70 7.43 12.35 -0.07
C ILE A 70 7.58 13.84 0.24
N ASN A 71 6.72 14.69 -0.32
CA ASN A 71 6.78 16.13 -0.07
C ASN A 71 6.53 16.48 1.39
N GLN A 72 5.55 15.82 2.03
CA GLN A 72 5.23 16.03 3.44
C GLN A 72 6.39 15.60 4.35
N VAL A 73 7.01 14.45 4.08
CA VAL A 73 8.16 13.96 4.84
C VAL A 73 9.35 14.89 4.67
N ARG A 74 9.64 15.28 3.44
CA ARG A 74 10.75 16.20 3.13
C ARG A 74 10.58 17.54 3.83
N GLU A 75 9.39 18.14 3.76
CA GLU A 75 9.07 19.39 4.43
C GLU A 75 9.32 19.33 5.93
N VAL A 76 8.88 18.25 6.59
CA VAL A 76 9.11 18.07 8.02
C VAL A 76 10.59 17.88 8.33
N LEU A 77 11.30 17.04 7.57
CA LEU A 77 12.73 16.81 7.78
C LEU A 77 13.55 18.09 7.56
N GLU A 78 13.25 18.87 6.55
CA GLU A 78 13.93 20.16 6.28
C GLU A 78 13.66 21.19 7.38
N SER A 79 12.45 21.21 7.94
CA SER A 79 12.09 22.13 9.01
C SER A 79 12.74 21.75 10.35
N GLU A 80 12.79 20.47 10.68
CA GLU A 80 13.29 19.97 11.96
C GLU A 80 14.82 19.79 11.97
N LEU A 81 15.40 19.46 10.82
CA LEU A 81 16.84 19.21 10.65
C LEU A 81 17.53 20.39 9.94
N SER A 82 17.34 21.59 10.48
CA SER A 82 17.95 22.80 9.94
C SER A 82 19.49 22.69 9.87
N GLY A 83 20.05 22.89 8.66
CA GLY A 83 21.49 22.85 8.42
C GLY A 83 22.03 21.53 7.84
N ILE A 84 21.18 20.57 7.54
CA ILE A 84 21.56 19.35 6.81
C ILE A 84 21.47 19.61 5.30
N PRO A 85 22.57 19.44 4.54
CA PRO A 85 22.60 19.82 3.13
C PRO A 85 21.84 18.84 2.22
N ASN A 86 21.80 17.55 2.56
CA ASN A 86 21.30 16.52 1.69
C ASN A 86 20.28 15.62 2.41
N ILE A 87 19.03 15.71 1.96
CA ILE A 87 17.92 14.86 2.44
C ILE A 87 17.30 14.18 1.22
N GLU A 88 17.32 12.85 1.21
CA GLU A 88 16.72 12.03 0.18
C GLU A 88 15.56 11.23 0.78
N VAL A 89 14.41 11.27 0.09
CA VAL A 89 13.20 10.55 0.50
C VAL A 89 12.62 9.85 -0.73
N GLU A 90 12.47 8.54 -0.66
CA GLU A 90 11.93 7.76 -1.77
C GLU A 90 11.19 6.52 -1.27
N PHE A 91 10.33 5.95 -2.13
CA PHE A 91 9.66 4.69 -1.88
C PHE A 91 10.25 3.58 -2.74
N THR A 92 10.39 2.40 -2.14
CA THR A 92 10.81 1.19 -2.83
C THR A 92 9.99 -0.03 -2.39
N HIS A 93 10.10 -1.13 -3.14
CA HIS A 93 9.57 -2.41 -2.72
C HIS A 93 10.56 -3.13 -1.78
N ARG A 94 10.02 -4.02 -0.93
CA ARG A 94 10.81 -4.79 0.01
C ARG A 94 11.88 -5.68 -0.67
N ASP A 95 11.52 -6.30 -1.78
CA ASP A 95 12.38 -7.17 -2.58
C ASP A 95 13.56 -6.45 -3.24
N LYS A 96 13.45 -5.11 -3.37
CA LYS A 96 14.48 -4.24 -3.94
C LYS A 96 15.18 -3.35 -2.91
N LEU A 97 14.86 -3.54 -1.63
CA LEU A 97 15.40 -2.73 -0.55
C LEU A 97 16.86 -3.11 -0.27
N LYS A 98 17.74 -2.15 -0.43
CA LYS A 98 19.17 -2.25 -0.10
C LYS A 98 19.42 -1.41 1.15
N VAL A 99 20.16 -1.91 2.12
CA VAL A 99 20.29 -1.27 3.43
C VAL A 99 21.72 -0.96 3.88
N PHE A 100 22.73 -1.52 3.19
CA PHE A 100 24.14 -1.30 3.50
C PHE A 100 24.96 -0.91 2.28
N ASN A 101 26.15 -0.36 2.50
CA ASN A 101 27.08 0.08 1.46
C ASN A 101 27.46 -1.00 0.43
N ASN A 102 27.44 -2.26 0.80
CA ASN A 102 27.65 -3.39 -0.11
C ASN A 102 26.40 -3.77 -0.90
N GLU A 103 25.38 -2.96 -0.82
CA GLU A 103 24.10 -3.15 -1.53
C GLU A 103 23.42 -4.50 -1.22
N LEU A 104 23.65 -5.06 -0.03
CA LEU A 104 22.96 -6.26 0.41
C LEU A 104 21.47 -6.02 0.53
N PRO A 105 20.65 -6.83 -0.13
CA PRO A 105 19.20 -6.77 0.05
C PRO A 105 18.81 -7.21 1.47
N ILE A 106 17.67 -6.75 1.93
CA ILE A 106 17.19 -7.05 3.29
C ILE A 106 17.03 -8.54 3.56
N ASP A 107 16.71 -9.32 2.54
CA ASP A 107 16.48 -10.77 2.64
C ASP A 107 17.76 -11.56 2.89
N GLU A 108 18.95 -10.99 2.61
CA GLU A 108 20.25 -11.56 2.91
C GLU A 108 20.75 -11.21 4.32
N LEU A 109 20.04 -10.36 5.05
CA LEU A 109 20.37 -10.01 6.43
C LEU A 109 19.99 -11.15 7.38
N PRO A 110 20.67 -11.25 8.56
CA PRO A 110 20.26 -12.19 9.58
C PRO A 110 18.77 -12.07 9.89
N LEU A 111 18.09 -13.20 9.99
CA LEU A 111 16.62 -13.29 10.21
C LEU A 111 16.10 -12.40 11.34
N LEU A 112 16.89 -12.22 12.38
CA LEU A 112 16.55 -11.35 13.51
C LEU A 112 16.36 -9.88 13.08
N TRP A 113 17.16 -9.41 12.14
CA TRP A 113 17.10 -8.03 11.66
C TRP A 113 15.99 -7.82 10.63
N ALA A 114 15.84 -8.75 9.71
CA ALA A 114 14.81 -8.69 8.67
C ALA A 114 13.40 -8.86 9.25
N HIS A 115 13.21 -9.80 10.17
CA HIS A 115 11.89 -10.07 10.75
C HIS A 115 11.40 -9.01 11.73
N CYS A 116 12.26 -8.51 12.62
CA CYS A 116 11.83 -7.54 13.63
C CYS A 116 11.59 -6.15 13.07
N SER A 117 12.26 -5.80 11.98
CA SER A 117 12.20 -4.42 11.44
C SER A 117 11.12 -4.22 10.40
N LEU A 118 10.84 -5.20 9.55
CA LEU A 118 9.95 -5.05 8.38
C LEU A 118 9.03 -6.26 8.15
N SER A 119 8.70 -7.03 9.19
CA SER A 119 7.90 -8.24 9.08
C SER A 119 6.40 -7.93 8.89
N PHE A 120 5.95 -7.96 7.63
CA PHE A 120 4.54 -7.86 7.26
C PHE A 120 4.06 -9.06 6.42
N GLY A 121 4.50 -10.28 6.75
CA GLY A 121 4.05 -11.51 6.10
C GLY A 121 4.24 -11.50 4.57
N ASP A 122 3.31 -12.12 3.85
CA ASP A 122 3.32 -12.26 2.38
C ASP A 122 2.98 -10.99 1.60
N LEU A 123 2.63 -9.90 2.30
CA LEU A 123 2.40 -8.59 1.70
C LEU A 123 3.74 -7.94 1.39
N ASN A 124 3.92 -7.45 0.16
CA ASN A 124 5.08 -6.65 -0.25
C ASN A 124 4.73 -5.15 -0.15
N PRO A 125 4.64 -4.58 1.07
CA PRO A 125 4.24 -3.20 1.24
C PRO A 125 5.33 -2.26 0.73
N PRO A 126 4.96 -1.06 0.25
CA PRO A 126 5.92 -0.03 -0.10
C PRO A 126 6.67 0.42 1.15
N ILE A 127 7.97 0.57 1.03
CA ILE A 127 8.86 0.99 2.09
C ILE A 127 9.32 2.41 1.81
N LEU A 128 9.10 3.30 2.78
CA LEU A 128 9.61 4.66 2.76
C LEU A 128 11.06 4.66 3.24
N VAL A 129 11.96 5.09 2.37
CA VAL A 129 13.38 5.22 2.66
C VAL A 129 13.71 6.70 2.83
N MET A 130 14.37 7.04 3.92
CA MET A 130 14.87 8.37 4.22
C MET A 130 16.38 8.27 4.40
N GLN A 131 17.14 9.04 3.63
CA GLN A 131 18.59 9.12 3.75
C GLN A 131 19.00 10.57 4.02
N VAL A 132 19.83 10.76 5.04
CA VAL A 132 20.23 12.07 5.48
C VAL A 132 21.75 12.09 5.73
N GLU A 133 22.46 13.04 5.12
CA GLU A 133 23.88 13.22 5.36
C GLU A 133 24.12 13.91 6.71
N VAL A 134 24.47 13.14 7.73
CA VAL A 134 24.65 13.62 9.09
C VAL A 134 26.07 14.16 9.35
N ALA A 135 27.04 13.72 8.56
CA ALA A 135 28.42 14.19 8.55
C ALA A 135 29.05 13.92 7.19
N GLN A 136 30.23 14.46 6.92
CA GLN A 136 30.95 14.23 5.69
C GLN A 136 31.19 12.73 5.48
N ASN A 137 30.68 12.17 4.38
CA ASN A 137 30.70 10.75 4.08
C ASN A 137 29.99 9.85 5.12
N GLU A 138 29.03 10.37 5.84
CA GLU A 138 28.25 9.61 6.81
C GLU A 138 26.75 9.84 6.57
N TRP A 139 26.09 8.82 6.01
CA TRP A 139 24.70 8.84 5.66
C TRP A 139 23.86 8.02 6.64
N PHE A 140 22.91 8.67 7.28
CA PHE A 140 21.95 8.03 8.13
C PHE A 140 20.78 7.52 7.26
N TYR A 141 20.52 6.21 7.33
CA TYR A 141 19.53 5.53 6.52
C TYR A 141 18.41 5.02 7.43
N LEU A 142 17.17 5.39 7.10
CA LEU A 142 15.97 4.89 7.75
C LEU A 142 15.06 4.27 6.71
N ALA A 143 14.53 3.08 7.02
CA ALA A 143 13.48 2.46 6.24
C ALA A 143 12.26 2.22 7.13
N ALA A 144 11.09 2.62 6.68
CA ALA A 144 9.84 2.51 7.43
C ALA A 144 8.70 2.03 6.52
N VAL A 145 7.80 1.25 7.09
CA VAL A 145 6.54 0.88 6.44
C VAL A 145 5.45 1.82 6.92
N LEU A 146 4.62 2.30 6.00
CA LEU A 146 3.45 3.09 6.36
C LEU A 146 2.47 2.23 7.18
N PRO A 147 1.92 2.76 8.27
CA PRO A 147 0.94 2.02 9.06
C PRO A 147 -0.36 1.79 8.27
N ALA A 148 -1.05 0.68 8.58
CA ALA A 148 -2.39 0.45 8.06
C ALA A 148 -3.36 1.59 8.48
N PRO A 149 -4.27 2.05 7.64
CA PRO A 149 -4.69 1.49 6.33
C PRO A 149 -3.91 2.04 5.12
N TYR A 150 -2.82 2.77 5.31
CA TYR A 150 -2.12 3.54 4.26
C TYR A 150 -1.02 2.76 3.53
N ILE A 151 -0.99 1.44 3.72
CA ILE A 151 0.02 0.55 3.13
C ILE A 151 0.03 0.58 1.60
N ASN A 152 -1.12 0.83 0.96
CA ASN A 152 -1.22 0.84 -0.50
C ASN A 152 -1.09 2.26 -1.06
N LEU A 153 0.00 2.52 -1.78
CA LEU A 153 0.20 3.75 -2.55
C LEU A 153 -0.49 3.69 -3.92
N GLU A 154 -0.73 2.50 -4.43
CA GLU A 154 -1.38 2.26 -5.72
C GLU A 154 -2.90 2.12 -5.54
N THR A 155 -3.62 3.22 -5.70
CA THR A 155 -5.09 3.24 -5.60
C THR A 155 -5.82 2.80 -6.87
N ASN A 156 -5.15 2.87 -8.02
CA ASN A 156 -5.85 2.72 -9.30
C ASN A 156 -6.15 1.26 -9.71
N TYR A 157 -5.34 0.30 -9.26
CA TYR A 157 -5.57 -1.10 -9.64
C TYR A 157 -6.71 -1.75 -8.85
N PHE A 158 -6.97 -1.32 -7.64
CA PHE A 158 -8.03 -1.88 -6.81
C PHE A 158 -9.42 -1.44 -7.29
N GLU A 159 -9.57 -0.19 -7.70
CA GLU A 159 -10.84 0.35 -8.19
C GLU A 159 -11.27 -0.30 -9.52
N LEU A 160 -10.36 -0.44 -10.49
CA LEU A 160 -10.67 -1.08 -11.77
C LEU A 160 -11.06 -2.55 -11.61
N ARG A 161 -10.36 -3.29 -10.77
CA ARG A 161 -10.67 -4.69 -10.48
C ARG A 161 -12.01 -4.87 -9.75
N GLN A 162 -12.32 -3.97 -8.80
CA GLN A 162 -13.61 -3.95 -8.12
C GLN A 162 -14.75 -3.66 -9.08
N TRP A 163 -14.61 -2.65 -9.94
CA TRP A 163 -15.60 -2.34 -10.96
C TRP A 163 -15.80 -3.49 -11.94
N LEU A 164 -14.74 -4.16 -12.36
CA LEU A 164 -14.82 -5.36 -13.21
C LEU A 164 -15.56 -6.51 -12.53
N THR A 165 -15.28 -6.79 -11.27
CA THR A 165 -15.98 -7.85 -10.51
C THR A 165 -17.46 -7.52 -10.30
N LEU A 166 -17.79 -6.26 -9.99
CA LEU A 166 -19.16 -5.79 -9.88
C LEU A 166 -19.91 -5.91 -11.22
N LEU A 167 -19.28 -5.53 -12.32
CA LEU A 167 -19.86 -5.60 -13.65
C LEU A 167 -20.11 -7.06 -14.08
N VAL A 168 -19.17 -7.96 -13.84
CA VAL A 168 -19.31 -9.40 -14.11
C VAL A 168 -20.43 -10.03 -13.27
N SER A 169 -20.49 -9.68 -11.98
CA SER A 169 -21.54 -10.20 -11.09
C SER A 169 -22.94 -9.68 -11.48
N ALA A 170 -23.05 -8.42 -11.86
CA ALA A 170 -24.31 -7.84 -12.35
C ALA A 170 -24.76 -8.50 -13.65
N LEU A 171 -23.84 -8.77 -14.57
CA LEU A 171 -24.12 -9.43 -15.84
C LEU A 171 -24.57 -10.88 -15.63
N MET A 172 -23.93 -11.60 -14.69
CA MET A 172 -24.35 -12.95 -14.27
C MET A 172 -25.77 -12.96 -13.70
N LEU A 173 -26.08 -12.01 -12.83
CA LEU A 173 -27.43 -11.88 -12.25
C LEU A 173 -28.48 -11.61 -13.34
N LEU A 174 -28.20 -10.71 -14.28
CA LEU A 174 -29.07 -10.42 -15.39
C LEU A 174 -29.31 -11.65 -16.28
N LEU A 175 -28.27 -12.42 -16.58
CA LEU A 175 -28.39 -13.65 -17.36
C LEU A 175 -29.21 -14.71 -16.61
N CYS A 176 -28.97 -14.90 -15.32
CA CYS A 176 -29.77 -15.83 -14.52
C CYS A 176 -31.24 -15.41 -14.46
N THR A 177 -31.52 -14.14 -14.23
CA THR A 177 -32.89 -13.61 -14.23
C THR A 177 -33.56 -13.79 -15.56
N TRP A 178 -32.86 -13.47 -16.66
CA TRP A 178 -33.39 -13.66 -18.03
C TRP A 178 -33.69 -15.13 -18.31
N PHE A 179 -32.83 -16.05 -17.88
CA PHE A 179 -33.02 -17.50 -18.07
C PHE A 179 -34.24 -18.03 -17.30
N ILE A 180 -34.39 -17.59 -16.02
CA ILE A 180 -35.50 -17.95 -15.15
C ILE A 180 -36.81 -17.42 -15.74
N VAL A 181 -36.87 -16.14 -16.10
CA VAL A 181 -38.05 -15.50 -16.67
C VAL A 181 -38.44 -16.19 -17.98
N ARG A 182 -37.48 -16.51 -18.82
CA ARG A 182 -37.76 -17.20 -20.10
C ARG A 182 -38.32 -18.62 -19.89
N LYS A 183 -37.79 -19.34 -18.90
CA LYS A 183 -38.20 -20.69 -18.56
C LYS A 183 -39.60 -20.72 -17.92
N GLU A 184 -39.90 -19.75 -17.06
CA GLU A 184 -41.17 -19.66 -16.35
C GLU A 184 -42.33 -19.08 -17.22
N ILE A 185 -42.01 -18.17 -18.14
CA ILE A 185 -43.03 -17.51 -18.98
C ILE A 185 -43.46 -18.41 -20.14
N GLN A 186 -42.63 -19.32 -20.63
CA GLN A 186 -43.03 -20.24 -21.73
C GLN A 186 -44.25 -21.10 -21.37
N PRO A 187 -44.32 -21.83 -20.23
CA PRO A 187 -45.47 -22.63 -19.87
C PRO A 187 -46.72 -21.81 -19.61
N ILE A 188 -46.59 -20.59 -19.07
CA ILE A 188 -47.75 -19.68 -18.84
C ILE A 188 -48.37 -19.22 -20.15
N ARG A 189 -47.59 -18.96 -21.20
CA ARG A 189 -48.08 -18.60 -22.53
C ARG A 189 -48.79 -19.77 -23.22
N GLU A 190 -48.34 -20.98 -23.00
CA GLU A 190 -48.99 -22.19 -23.53
C GLU A 190 -50.32 -22.45 -22.84
N LEU A 191 -50.38 -22.28 -21.50
CA LEU A 191 -51.63 -22.37 -20.74
C LEU A 191 -52.63 -21.29 -21.13
N ALA A 192 -52.20 -20.05 -21.33
CA ALA A 192 -53.08 -18.97 -21.81
C ALA A 192 -53.61 -19.22 -23.21
N LYS A 193 -52.83 -19.79 -24.13
CA LYS A 193 -53.28 -20.20 -25.45
C LYS A 193 -54.26 -21.36 -25.38
N ALA A 194 -54.03 -22.34 -24.52
CA ALA A 194 -54.96 -23.45 -24.30
C ALA A 194 -56.31 -22.99 -23.72
N ALA A 195 -56.30 -22.04 -22.77
CA ALA A 195 -57.51 -21.46 -22.21
C ALA A 195 -58.32 -20.65 -23.24
N THR A 196 -57.65 -19.90 -24.10
CA THR A 196 -58.33 -19.14 -25.20
C THR A 196 -58.94 -20.07 -26.24
N LEU A 197 -58.28 -21.18 -26.55
CA LEU A 197 -58.82 -22.21 -27.46
C LEU A 197 -60.01 -22.95 -26.85
N MET A 198 -60.06 -23.20 -25.57
CA MET A 198 -61.22 -23.78 -24.87
C MET A 198 -62.41 -22.81 -24.83
N SER A 199 -62.15 -21.53 -24.55
CA SER A 199 -63.19 -20.51 -24.59
C SER A 199 -63.85 -20.36 -25.95
N SER A 200 -63.05 -20.40 -27.03
CA SER A 200 -63.57 -20.33 -28.39
C SER A 200 -64.34 -21.58 -28.83
N ARG A 201 -64.17 -22.74 -28.20
CA ARG A 201 -64.97 -23.98 -28.44
C ARG A 201 -66.29 -24.04 -27.70
N LEU A 202 -66.41 -23.26 -26.62
CA LEU A 202 -67.66 -23.16 -25.85
C LEU A 202 -68.65 -22.15 -26.41
N ASP A 203 -68.21 -21.30 -27.34
CA ASP A 203 -69.08 -20.37 -28.09
C ASP A 203 -69.59 -21.01 -29.42
N VAL A 204 -70.11 -22.25 -29.37
CA VAL A 204 -70.89 -22.79 -30.49
C VAL A 204 -72.36 -22.38 -30.29
N PRO A 205 -72.94 -21.61 -31.17
CA PRO A 205 -74.38 -21.24 -31.07
C PRO A 205 -75.23 -22.47 -31.15
N GLU A 206 -76.11 -22.63 -30.17
CA GLU A 206 -77.30 -23.54 -30.34
C GLU A 206 -78.12 -23.11 -31.57
N VAL A 207 -78.07 -23.94 -32.57
CA VAL A 207 -79.02 -23.82 -33.70
C VAL A 207 -80.31 -24.51 -33.28
N SER A 208 -81.36 -23.73 -33.13
CA SER A 208 -82.74 -24.15 -33.03
C SER A 208 -83.26 -24.70 -34.30
#